data_c432b350be0c223037f313756b4543f9
#
_entry.id   c432b350be0c223037f313756b4543f9
#
_cell.length_a   1.000
_cell.length_b   1.000
_cell.length_c   1.000
_cell.angle_alpha   90.00
_cell.angle_beta   90.00
_cell.angle_gamma   90.00
#
_symmetry.space_group_name_H-M   'P 1'
#
loop_
_entity.id
_entity.type
_entity.pdbx_description
1 polymer ?
#
loop_
_entity_poly.entity_id
_entity_poly.type
_entity_poly.pdbx_seq_one_letter_code
_entity_poly.pdbx_strand_id
1 'polypeptide(L)'
;MSEGFIVSARQSGRPGTIFSDRERECYTLLEQLGIAYEWVEFSRQPETTAEAEEVDRALGVPGLKNLIFQNRNRSRTLFLLLPREKRLDAKALAKSRNITRLSMVNAAALEELLHTHAGAVGAMELMYDLEGKLELFIDREVLEGAFVRFPPNADGRLVRIATADFVEKLLPAIKHGYTVLEGDDPAFTGAEALPEAPFAFRKMRRSRQQLRLSESRAILERGTCGVLALSGDGGYPYALPMSYAYQEGKLYFHAAQTGHKMDALARCDKASFCVVDQDEIVPEQFTTYYRSAIAFGRIRVAEDPAEILAGLRALGEKYSPGRPAEMETEIQKELAAVAVLVLTVEHLTGKQAVELLPQPEKAPAENR
;
A
#
# COMPACT_ATOMS: atom_id res chain seq x y z
N MET A 1 -37.77 7.03 16.04
CA MET A 1 -36.72 6.11 16.50
C MET A 1 -36.01 5.70 15.23
N SER A 2 -34.75 6.12 15.02
CA SER A 2 -33.97 5.63 13.87
C SER A 2 -33.74 4.14 14.08
N GLU A 3 -34.24 3.33 13.15
CA GLU A 3 -33.90 1.90 13.14
C GLU A 3 -32.37 1.79 13.11
N GLY A 4 -31.81 0.98 14.04
CA GLY A 4 -30.37 0.75 14.11
C GLY A 4 -29.87 0.13 12.81
N PHE A 5 -28.63 0.42 12.45
CA PHE A 5 -27.96 -0.24 11.33
C PHE A 5 -27.81 -1.74 11.61
N ILE A 6 -28.24 -2.58 10.68
CA ILE A 6 -28.24 -4.04 10.82
C ILE A 6 -27.51 -4.65 9.63
N VAL A 7 -26.59 -5.57 9.90
CA VAL A 7 -25.91 -6.40 8.90
C VAL A 7 -26.24 -7.86 9.14
N SER A 8 -26.58 -8.60 8.09
CA SER A 8 -26.84 -10.04 8.18
C SER A 8 -25.56 -10.83 8.46
N ALA A 9 -25.72 -12.05 8.97
CA ALA A 9 -24.64 -13.04 8.88
C ALA A 9 -24.33 -13.33 7.40
N ARG A 10 -23.06 -13.71 7.15
CA ARG A 10 -22.60 -14.09 5.80
C ARG A 10 -23.31 -15.35 5.32
N GLN A 11 -23.77 -15.32 4.09
CA GLN A 11 -24.54 -16.37 3.44
C GLN A 11 -23.86 -16.79 2.14
N SER A 12 -24.12 -18.01 1.67
CA SER A 12 -23.59 -18.57 0.43
C SER A 12 -24.73 -18.90 -0.54
N GLY A 13 -24.44 -18.89 -1.82
CA GLY A 13 -25.41 -19.18 -2.87
C GLY A 13 -26.37 -18.04 -3.15
N ARG A 14 -27.31 -18.26 -4.09
CA ARG A 14 -28.23 -17.22 -4.58
C ARG A 14 -29.19 -16.77 -3.46
N PRO A 15 -29.33 -15.45 -3.24
CA PRO A 15 -30.32 -14.94 -2.29
C PRO A 15 -31.75 -15.36 -2.65
N GLY A 16 -32.58 -15.63 -1.63
CA GLY A 16 -33.99 -15.99 -1.83
C GLY A 16 -34.85 -14.87 -2.45
N THR A 17 -34.45 -13.61 -2.19
CA THR A 17 -35.08 -12.44 -2.79
C THR A 17 -34.06 -11.73 -3.69
N ILE A 18 -34.44 -11.43 -4.92
CA ILE A 18 -33.68 -10.67 -5.91
C ILE A 18 -34.37 -9.34 -6.14
N PHE A 19 -33.68 -8.23 -5.99
CA PHE A 19 -34.26 -6.89 -6.03
C PHE A 19 -34.37 -6.30 -7.44
N SER A 20 -33.55 -6.79 -8.39
CA SER A 20 -33.52 -6.28 -9.77
C SER A 20 -33.08 -7.34 -10.77
N ASP A 21 -33.37 -7.10 -12.05
CA ASP A 21 -32.86 -7.96 -13.13
C ASP A 21 -31.33 -7.92 -13.22
N ARG A 22 -30.74 -6.79 -12.97
CA ARG A 22 -29.27 -6.61 -12.96
C ARG A 22 -28.58 -7.40 -11.83
N GLU A 23 -29.19 -7.45 -10.67
CA GLU A 23 -28.77 -8.33 -9.59
C GLU A 23 -28.85 -9.81 -9.99
N ARG A 24 -29.92 -10.18 -10.69
CA ARG A 24 -30.10 -11.53 -11.23
C ARG A 24 -29.03 -11.88 -12.25
N GLU A 25 -28.66 -10.95 -13.13
CA GLU A 25 -27.60 -11.12 -14.13
C GLU A 25 -26.25 -11.33 -13.47
N CYS A 26 -25.93 -10.59 -12.39
CA CYS A 26 -24.70 -10.76 -11.60
C CYS A 26 -24.56 -12.19 -11.09
N TYR A 27 -25.56 -12.70 -10.35
CA TYR A 27 -25.51 -14.07 -9.82
C TYR A 27 -25.50 -15.13 -10.94
N THR A 28 -26.23 -14.90 -11.99
CA THR A 28 -26.28 -15.80 -13.15
C THR A 28 -24.88 -15.92 -13.80
N LEU A 29 -24.17 -14.80 -13.96
CA LEU A 29 -22.82 -14.80 -14.51
C LEU A 29 -21.85 -15.54 -13.58
N LEU A 30 -21.88 -15.29 -12.28
CA LEU A 30 -21.01 -15.97 -11.31
C LEU A 30 -21.23 -17.49 -11.34
N GLU A 31 -22.50 -17.93 -11.39
CA GLU A 31 -22.87 -19.35 -11.45
C GLU A 31 -22.44 -20.00 -12.77
N GLN A 32 -22.61 -19.32 -13.91
CA GLN A 32 -22.17 -19.79 -15.23
C GLN A 32 -20.65 -19.98 -15.29
N LEU A 33 -19.91 -19.14 -14.60
CA LEU A 33 -18.44 -19.22 -14.52
C LEU A 33 -17.96 -20.21 -13.45
N GLY A 34 -18.87 -20.83 -12.69
CA GLY A 34 -18.49 -21.71 -11.58
C GLY A 34 -17.73 -20.99 -10.47
N ILE A 35 -18.02 -19.70 -10.24
CA ILE A 35 -17.42 -18.89 -9.21
C ILE A 35 -18.24 -19.03 -7.92
N ALA A 36 -17.62 -19.53 -6.87
CA ALA A 36 -18.21 -19.54 -5.55
C ALA A 36 -18.27 -18.13 -4.97
N TYR A 37 -19.37 -17.77 -4.38
CA TYR A 37 -19.58 -16.45 -3.79
C TYR A 37 -20.30 -16.51 -2.45
N GLU A 38 -20.06 -15.51 -1.62
CA GLU A 38 -20.73 -15.29 -0.36
C GLU A 38 -21.15 -13.82 -0.28
N TRP A 39 -22.21 -13.54 0.46
CA TRP A 39 -22.80 -12.21 0.54
C TRP A 39 -23.32 -11.87 1.92
N VAL A 40 -23.46 -10.57 2.18
CA VAL A 40 -24.17 -10.00 3.32
C VAL A 40 -25.18 -8.98 2.84
N GLU A 41 -26.26 -8.83 3.61
CA GLU A 41 -27.29 -7.81 3.41
C GLU A 41 -27.30 -6.84 4.57
N PHE A 42 -27.57 -5.57 4.31
CA PHE A 42 -27.64 -4.54 5.32
C PHE A 42 -28.87 -3.65 5.13
N SER A 43 -29.41 -3.16 6.25
CA SER A 43 -30.72 -2.47 6.29
C SER A 43 -30.73 -1.14 5.52
N ARG A 44 -29.59 -0.47 5.38
CA ARG A 44 -29.34 0.76 4.62
C ARG A 44 -27.87 0.92 4.32
N GLN A 45 -27.50 1.87 3.47
CA GLN A 45 -26.09 2.18 3.24
C GLN A 45 -25.42 2.65 4.55
N PRO A 46 -24.17 2.21 4.82
CA PRO A 46 -23.40 2.66 5.98
C PRO A 46 -23.17 4.18 5.93
N GLU A 47 -23.50 4.89 6.99
CA GLU A 47 -23.31 6.34 7.10
C GLU A 47 -22.09 6.71 7.93
N THR A 48 -21.61 5.77 8.74
CA THR A 48 -20.45 5.96 9.61
C THR A 48 -19.33 4.97 9.30
N THR A 49 -18.11 5.30 9.67
CA THR A 49 -16.96 4.40 9.56
C THR A 49 -17.20 3.11 10.34
N ALA A 50 -17.78 3.19 11.54
CA ALA A 50 -18.08 2.03 12.37
C ALA A 50 -19.08 1.06 11.70
N GLU A 51 -20.13 1.57 11.07
CA GLU A 51 -21.09 0.76 10.31
C GLU A 51 -20.42 0.11 9.09
N ALA A 52 -19.56 0.84 8.40
CA ALA A 52 -18.80 0.31 7.28
C ALA A 52 -17.82 -0.81 7.71
N GLU A 53 -17.17 -0.67 8.85
CA GLU A 53 -16.31 -1.70 9.45
C GLU A 53 -17.12 -2.92 9.92
N GLU A 54 -18.37 -2.73 10.33
CA GLU A 54 -19.26 -3.84 10.69
C GLU A 54 -19.60 -4.70 9.45
N VAL A 55 -19.87 -4.07 8.32
CA VAL A 55 -20.06 -4.76 7.03
C VAL A 55 -18.79 -5.49 6.61
N ASP A 56 -17.61 -4.85 6.77
CA ASP A 56 -16.30 -5.45 6.45
C ASP A 56 -16.05 -6.72 7.28
N ARG A 57 -16.33 -6.66 8.59
CA ARG A 57 -16.20 -7.81 9.48
C ARG A 57 -17.19 -8.94 9.15
N ALA A 58 -18.44 -8.61 8.87
CA ALA A 58 -19.47 -9.60 8.52
C ALA A 58 -19.09 -10.32 7.21
N LEU A 59 -18.66 -9.58 6.20
CA LEU A 59 -18.26 -10.15 4.91
C LEU A 59 -16.86 -10.81 4.97
N GLY A 60 -16.01 -10.39 5.91
CA GLY A 60 -14.63 -10.86 6.06
C GLY A 60 -13.70 -10.38 4.94
N VAL A 61 -13.94 -9.17 4.42
CA VAL A 61 -13.12 -8.52 3.39
C VAL A 61 -12.98 -7.03 3.72
N PRO A 62 -11.77 -6.47 3.71
CA PRO A 62 -11.56 -5.04 3.93
C PRO A 62 -12.35 -4.17 2.95
N GLY A 63 -12.70 -2.98 3.39
CA GLY A 63 -13.41 -2.01 2.56
C GLY A 63 -12.65 -1.62 1.30
N LEU A 64 -13.34 -1.60 0.18
CA LEU A 64 -12.83 -1.10 -1.08
C LEU A 64 -13.57 0.18 -1.47
N LYS A 65 -12.90 1.01 -2.27
CA LYS A 65 -13.52 2.15 -2.95
C LYS A 65 -13.31 2.04 -4.45
N ASN A 66 -14.36 2.37 -5.16
CA ASN A 66 -14.43 2.37 -6.61
C ASN A 66 -14.47 3.82 -7.08
N LEU A 67 -13.45 4.25 -7.82
CA LEU A 67 -13.35 5.63 -8.30
C LEU A 67 -13.32 5.63 -9.82
N ILE A 68 -14.16 6.45 -10.44
CA ILE A 68 -14.18 6.61 -11.89
C ILE A 68 -13.77 8.04 -12.23
N PHE A 69 -12.72 8.15 -13.04
CA PHE A 69 -12.21 9.41 -13.55
C PHE A 69 -12.28 9.45 -15.06
N GLN A 70 -12.52 10.64 -15.58
CA GLN A 70 -12.54 10.90 -17.01
C GLN A 70 -11.67 12.10 -17.35
N ASN A 71 -10.98 12.04 -18.49
CA ASN A 71 -10.22 13.19 -18.96
C ASN A 71 -11.14 14.24 -19.60
N ARG A 72 -10.60 15.46 -19.82
CA ARG A 72 -11.38 16.61 -20.26
C ARG A 72 -12.20 16.39 -21.54
N ASN A 73 -11.62 15.68 -22.51
CA ASN A 73 -12.26 15.40 -23.81
C ASN A 73 -13.00 14.05 -23.84
N ARG A 74 -13.17 13.39 -22.68
CA ARG A 74 -13.87 12.12 -22.50
C ARG A 74 -13.33 10.95 -23.35
N SER A 75 -12.11 11.06 -23.85
CA SER A 75 -11.49 9.99 -24.65
C SER A 75 -10.89 8.85 -23.82
N ARG A 76 -10.68 9.08 -22.52
CA ARG A 76 -10.20 8.05 -21.58
C ARG A 76 -11.01 8.10 -20.30
N THR A 77 -11.45 6.94 -19.87
CA THR A 77 -12.17 6.76 -18.60
C THR A 77 -11.46 5.69 -17.78
N LEU A 78 -11.02 6.04 -16.59
CA LEU A 78 -10.28 5.18 -15.68
C LEU A 78 -11.20 4.72 -14.58
N PHE A 79 -11.27 3.41 -14.36
CA PHE A 79 -11.92 2.81 -13.21
C PHE A 79 -10.85 2.27 -12.26
N LEU A 80 -10.83 2.77 -11.02
CA LEU A 80 -9.84 2.40 -10.01
C LEU A 80 -10.51 1.62 -8.89
N LEU A 81 -9.96 0.46 -8.56
CA LEU A 81 -10.34 -0.38 -7.43
C LEU A 81 -9.23 -0.32 -6.38
N LEU A 82 -9.51 0.31 -5.24
CA LEU A 82 -8.53 0.65 -4.21
C LEU A 82 -9.00 0.22 -2.81
N PRO A 83 -8.09 -0.06 -1.85
CA PRO A 83 -8.44 -0.11 -0.45
C PRO A 83 -9.12 1.19 0.01
N ARG A 84 -10.12 1.10 0.90
CA ARG A 84 -10.92 2.26 1.36
C ARG A 84 -10.04 3.38 1.90
N GLU A 85 -9.05 3.05 2.71
CA GLU A 85 -8.19 4.02 3.40
C GLU A 85 -7.14 4.66 2.51
N LYS A 86 -6.83 4.03 1.37
CA LYS A 86 -5.75 4.50 0.50
C LYS A 86 -6.12 5.82 -0.17
N ARG A 87 -5.32 6.85 0.02
CA ARG A 87 -5.55 8.17 -0.58
C ARG A 87 -5.02 8.19 -2.02
N LEU A 88 -5.75 8.87 -2.90
CA LEU A 88 -5.42 9.01 -4.32
C LEU A 88 -5.22 10.49 -4.66
N ASP A 89 -4.08 10.81 -5.29
CA ASP A 89 -3.85 12.09 -5.95
C ASP A 89 -4.19 11.99 -7.45
N ALA A 90 -5.35 12.49 -7.83
CA ALA A 90 -5.79 12.47 -9.22
C ALA A 90 -4.90 13.30 -10.16
N LYS A 91 -4.16 14.31 -9.66
CA LYS A 91 -3.21 15.09 -10.47
C LYS A 91 -1.94 14.28 -10.75
N ALA A 92 -1.42 13.62 -9.72
CA ALA A 92 -0.26 12.74 -9.86
C ALA A 92 -0.59 11.53 -10.75
N LEU A 93 -1.78 10.92 -10.59
CA LEU A 93 -2.27 9.87 -11.50
C LEU A 93 -2.34 10.37 -12.95
N ALA A 94 -2.94 11.54 -13.19
CA ALA A 94 -3.02 12.12 -14.51
C ALA A 94 -1.63 12.31 -15.14
N LYS A 95 -0.69 12.86 -14.38
CA LYS A 95 0.69 13.09 -14.82
C LYS A 95 1.41 11.77 -15.13
N SER A 96 1.30 10.76 -14.27
CA SER A 96 1.98 9.47 -14.45
C SER A 96 1.44 8.69 -15.66
N ARG A 97 0.19 8.94 -16.06
CA ARG A 97 -0.47 8.29 -17.21
C ARG A 97 -0.50 9.17 -18.47
N ASN A 98 0.21 10.30 -18.49
CA ASN A 98 0.24 11.22 -19.62
C ASN A 98 -1.15 11.77 -20.00
N ILE A 99 -1.98 12.05 -18.99
CA ILE A 99 -3.32 12.57 -19.14
C ILE A 99 -3.33 14.03 -18.72
N THR A 100 -3.89 14.91 -19.54
CA THR A 100 -3.84 16.36 -19.31
C THR A 100 -4.56 16.79 -18.03
N ARG A 101 -5.71 16.17 -17.71
CA ARG A 101 -6.51 16.44 -16.52
C ARG A 101 -7.51 15.32 -16.31
N LEU A 102 -7.60 14.83 -15.09
CA LEU A 102 -8.64 13.90 -14.65
C LEU A 102 -9.66 14.62 -13.77
N SER A 103 -10.92 14.28 -13.94
CA SER A 103 -12.01 14.71 -13.09
C SER A 103 -12.88 13.50 -12.75
N MET A 104 -13.39 13.46 -11.53
CA MET A 104 -14.33 12.40 -11.14
C MET A 104 -15.59 12.49 -12.02
N VAL A 105 -16.07 11.34 -12.46
CA VAL A 105 -17.26 11.22 -13.29
C VAL A 105 -18.48 11.61 -12.44
N ASN A 106 -19.38 12.42 -13.00
CA ASN A 106 -20.63 12.82 -12.32
C ASN A 106 -21.72 11.76 -12.46
N ALA A 107 -22.82 11.92 -11.73
CA ALA A 107 -23.93 10.95 -11.70
C ALA A 107 -24.54 10.68 -13.09
N ALA A 108 -24.71 11.69 -13.91
CA ALA A 108 -25.28 11.53 -15.26
C ALA A 108 -24.37 10.71 -16.17
N ALA A 109 -23.04 10.91 -16.07
CA ALA A 109 -22.08 10.16 -16.85
C ALA A 109 -21.88 8.71 -16.31
N LEU A 110 -22.11 8.48 -15.02
CA LEU A 110 -22.14 7.10 -14.46
C LEU A 110 -23.33 6.31 -15.01
N GLU A 111 -24.49 6.96 -15.08
CA GLU A 111 -25.70 6.35 -15.67
C GLU A 111 -25.50 6.05 -17.16
N GLU A 112 -24.90 6.96 -17.90
CA GLU A 112 -24.61 6.77 -19.34
C GLU A 112 -23.59 5.65 -19.59
N LEU A 113 -22.52 5.55 -18.76
CA LEU A 113 -21.41 4.61 -18.95
C LEU A 113 -21.70 3.20 -18.44
N LEU A 114 -22.32 3.11 -17.27
CA LEU A 114 -22.46 1.86 -16.51
C LEU A 114 -23.90 1.59 -16.03
N HIS A 115 -24.84 2.47 -16.39
CA HIS A 115 -26.24 2.40 -15.95
C HIS A 115 -26.38 2.27 -14.42
N THR A 116 -25.52 2.96 -13.66
CA THR A 116 -25.43 2.90 -12.19
C THR A 116 -25.34 4.30 -11.59
N HIS A 117 -25.46 4.40 -10.28
CA HIS A 117 -25.39 5.66 -9.54
C HIS A 117 -24.24 5.69 -8.54
N ALA A 118 -23.91 6.87 -8.05
CA ALA A 118 -22.86 7.03 -7.05
C ALA A 118 -23.19 6.25 -5.77
N GLY A 119 -22.24 5.43 -5.30
CA GLY A 119 -22.43 4.55 -4.14
C GLY A 119 -22.77 3.09 -4.48
N ALA A 120 -23.29 2.83 -5.69
CA ALA A 120 -23.58 1.47 -6.17
C ALA A 120 -22.53 0.95 -7.16
N VAL A 121 -21.51 1.75 -7.49
CA VAL A 121 -20.45 1.37 -8.43
C VAL A 121 -19.59 0.27 -7.84
N GLY A 122 -19.40 -0.82 -8.57
CA GLY A 122 -18.50 -1.92 -8.24
C GLY A 122 -17.84 -2.53 -9.48
N ALA A 123 -17.05 -3.57 -9.27
CA ALA A 123 -16.40 -4.27 -10.37
C ALA A 123 -17.38 -5.02 -11.27
N MET A 124 -18.58 -5.34 -10.77
CA MET A 124 -19.61 -6.03 -11.57
C MET A 124 -20.21 -5.16 -12.67
N GLU A 125 -20.27 -3.85 -12.48
CA GLU A 125 -20.77 -2.92 -13.50
C GLU A 125 -19.92 -2.93 -14.78
N LEU A 126 -18.67 -3.40 -14.71
CA LEU A 126 -17.81 -3.58 -15.89
C LEU A 126 -18.40 -4.55 -16.92
N MET A 127 -19.33 -5.44 -16.51
CA MET A 127 -20.03 -6.31 -17.46
C MET A 127 -20.88 -5.55 -18.49
N TYR A 128 -21.21 -4.28 -18.21
CA TYR A 128 -21.96 -3.40 -19.10
C TYR A 128 -21.08 -2.51 -19.98
N ASP A 129 -19.75 -2.48 -19.75
CA ASP A 129 -18.80 -1.80 -20.65
C ASP A 129 -18.49 -2.67 -21.88
N LEU A 130 -19.50 -2.92 -22.70
CA LEU A 130 -19.38 -3.79 -23.89
C LEU A 130 -18.39 -3.27 -24.94
N GLU A 131 -18.13 -1.99 -24.93
CA GLU A 131 -17.20 -1.32 -25.86
C GLU A 131 -15.77 -1.23 -25.33
N GLY A 132 -15.51 -1.63 -24.08
CA GLY A 132 -14.18 -1.57 -23.46
C GLY A 132 -13.65 -0.15 -23.29
N LYS A 133 -14.53 0.80 -22.98
CA LYS A 133 -14.17 2.23 -22.78
C LYS A 133 -13.48 2.52 -21.46
N LEU A 134 -13.63 1.61 -20.48
CA LEU A 134 -13.09 1.76 -19.15
C LEU A 134 -11.70 1.10 -19.06
N GLU A 135 -10.72 1.86 -18.64
CA GLU A 135 -9.40 1.35 -18.29
C GLU A 135 -9.40 0.95 -16.81
N LEU A 136 -9.38 -0.34 -16.51
CA LEU A 136 -9.42 -0.84 -15.14
C LEU A 136 -8.02 -0.81 -14.51
N PHE A 137 -7.92 -0.16 -13.37
CA PHE A 137 -6.75 -0.13 -12.51
C PHE A 137 -7.06 -0.75 -11.16
N ILE A 138 -6.27 -1.72 -10.73
CA ILE A 138 -6.44 -2.42 -9.46
C ILE A 138 -5.20 -2.21 -8.60
N ASP A 139 -5.41 -1.78 -7.38
CA ASP A 139 -4.33 -1.67 -6.41
C ASP A 139 -3.73 -3.05 -6.07
N ARG A 140 -2.42 -3.09 -5.88
CA ARG A 140 -1.69 -4.32 -5.54
C ARG A 140 -2.27 -5.00 -4.28
N GLU A 141 -2.60 -4.25 -3.25
CA GLU A 141 -3.14 -4.79 -2.00
C GLU A 141 -4.49 -5.48 -2.19
N VAL A 142 -5.31 -5.02 -3.15
CA VAL A 142 -6.57 -5.69 -3.51
C VAL A 142 -6.30 -7.05 -4.14
N LEU A 143 -5.28 -7.13 -5.01
CA LEU A 143 -4.89 -8.38 -5.68
C LEU A 143 -4.20 -9.39 -4.75
N GLU A 144 -3.55 -8.92 -3.70
CA GLU A 144 -2.92 -9.74 -2.66
C GLU A 144 -3.92 -10.25 -1.61
N GLY A 145 -5.09 -9.63 -1.52
CA GLY A 145 -6.18 -10.09 -0.67
C GLY A 145 -6.75 -11.41 -1.14
N ALA A 146 -7.18 -12.28 -0.20
CA ALA A 146 -7.80 -13.56 -0.53
C ALA A 146 -9.14 -13.42 -1.30
N PHE A 147 -9.85 -12.30 -1.06
CA PHE A 147 -11.16 -12.03 -1.62
C PHE A 147 -11.27 -10.60 -2.13
N VAL A 148 -12.01 -10.42 -3.22
CA VAL A 148 -12.50 -9.13 -3.72
C VAL A 148 -13.98 -9.02 -3.45
N ARG A 149 -14.47 -7.80 -3.17
CA ARG A 149 -15.88 -7.53 -2.90
C ARG A 149 -16.44 -6.46 -3.81
N PHE A 150 -17.73 -6.54 -4.08
CA PHE A 150 -18.48 -5.57 -4.89
C PHE A 150 -19.99 -5.67 -4.59
N PRO A 151 -20.76 -4.61 -4.85
CA PRO A 151 -22.22 -4.72 -4.88
C PRO A 151 -22.65 -5.60 -6.07
N PRO A 152 -23.69 -6.43 -5.92
CA PRO A 152 -24.15 -7.28 -7.01
C PRO A 152 -25.13 -6.53 -7.95
N ASN A 153 -24.76 -5.33 -8.40
CA ASN A 153 -25.65 -4.43 -9.17
C ASN A 153 -26.96 -4.09 -8.43
N ALA A 154 -26.93 -4.10 -7.12
CA ALA A 154 -28.05 -3.79 -6.25
C ALA A 154 -27.59 -3.11 -4.96
N ASP A 155 -28.43 -2.25 -4.40
CA ASP A 155 -28.22 -1.64 -3.09
C ASP A 155 -28.51 -2.63 -1.95
N GLY A 156 -27.91 -2.40 -0.80
CA GLY A 156 -28.18 -3.17 0.41
C GLY A 156 -27.49 -4.52 0.48
N ARG A 157 -26.66 -4.88 -0.52
CA ARG A 157 -25.87 -6.12 -0.52
C ARG A 157 -24.44 -5.90 -0.96
N LEU A 158 -23.56 -6.73 -0.41
CA LEU A 158 -22.19 -6.90 -0.91
C LEU A 158 -21.89 -8.38 -1.08
N VAL A 159 -21.26 -8.70 -2.18
CA VAL A 159 -20.78 -10.04 -2.53
C VAL A 159 -19.26 -10.06 -2.41
N ARG A 160 -18.70 -11.20 -2.00
CA ARG A 160 -17.28 -11.50 -2.14
C ARG A 160 -17.05 -12.75 -2.98
N ILE A 161 -15.98 -12.73 -3.73
CA ILE A 161 -15.45 -13.90 -4.47
C ILE A 161 -13.95 -14.03 -4.22
N ALA A 162 -13.39 -15.19 -4.45
CA ALA A 162 -11.93 -15.37 -4.40
C ALA A 162 -11.25 -14.43 -5.40
N THR A 163 -10.15 -13.79 -4.99
CA THR A 163 -9.39 -12.88 -5.88
C THR A 163 -8.87 -13.61 -7.12
N ALA A 164 -8.47 -14.86 -7.00
CA ALA A 164 -8.10 -15.70 -8.14
C ALA A 164 -9.26 -15.84 -9.14
N ASP A 165 -10.47 -16.15 -8.69
CA ASP A 165 -11.65 -16.27 -9.58
C ASP A 165 -12.02 -14.92 -10.22
N PHE A 166 -11.82 -13.81 -9.50
CA PHE A 166 -12.02 -12.47 -10.04
C PHE A 166 -11.08 -12.21 -11.24
N VAL A 167 -9.79 -12.49 -11.07
CA VAL A 167 -8.76 -12.21 -12.08
C VAL A 167 -8.78 -13.22 -13.21
N GLU A 168 -8.94 -14.52 -12.91
CA GLU A 168 -8.76 -15.60 -13.87
C GLU A 168 -10.05 -16.01 -14.59
N LYS A 169 -11.23 -15.74 -13.99
CA LYS A 169 -12.51 -16.13 -14.57
C LYS A 169 -13.39 -14.93 -14.90
N LEU A 170 -13.66 -14.05 -13.91
CA LEU A 170 -14.63 -12.97 -14.09
C LEU A 170 -14.14 -11.91 -15.07
N LEU A 171 -12.96 -11.31 -14.85
CA LEU A 171 -12.45 -10.27 -15.72
C LEU A 171 -12.30 -10.73 -17.19
N PRO A 172 -11.75 -11.93 -17.49
CA PRO A 172 -11.71 -12.44 -18.86
C PRO A 172 -13.10 -12.66 -19.47
N ALA A 173 -14.07 -13.16 -18.70
CA ALA A 173 -15.43 -13.40 -19.19
C ALA A 173 -16.16 -12.10 -19.61
N ILE A 174 -15.92 -11.01 -18.88
CA ILE A 174 -16.43 -9.66 -19.21
C ILE A 174 -15.50 -8.88 -20.13
N LYS A 175 -14.44 -9.51 -20.65
CA LYS A 175 -13.45 -8.97 -21.60
C LYS A 175 -12.70 -7.73 -21.10
N HIS A 176 -12.49 -7.62 -19.78
CA HIS A 176 -11.68 -6.57 -19.18
C HIS A 176 -10.27 -7.05 -18.80
N GLY A 177 -9.26 -6.37 -19.33
CA GLY A 177 -7.92 -6.39 -18.79
C GLY A 177 -7.80 -5.40 -17.62
N TYR A 178 -6.69 -5.46 -16.89
CA TYR A 178 -6.42 -4.50 -15.82
C TYR A 178 -4.95 -4.10 -15.77
N THR A 179 -4.69 -2.94 -15.19
CA THR A 179 -3.34 -2.45 -14.86
C THR A 179 -3.19 -2.43 -13.35
N VAL A 180 -2.09 -2.99 -12.85
CA VAL A 180 -1.80 -2.96 -11.41
C VAL A 180 -1.30 -1.56 -11.03
N LEU A 181 -1.88 -1.01 -9.98
CA LEU A 181 -1.34 0.16 -9.28
C LEU A 181 -0.46 -0.34 -8.13
N GLU A 182 0.83 -0.09 -8.25
CA GLU A 182 1.80 -0.46 -7.22
C GLU A 182 1.75 0.52 -6.06
N GLY A 183 2.13 0.09 -4.85
CA GLY A 183 2.10 0.93 -3.66
C GLY A 183 2.96 2.20 -3.75
N ASP A 184 3.96 2.21 -4.64
CA ASP A 184 4.81 3.35 -4.97
C ASP A 184 4.36 4.14 -6.22
N ASP A 185 3.17 3.84 -6.76
CA ASP A 185 2.61 4.63 -7.86
C ASP A 185 2.44 6.09 -7.39
N PRO A 186 2.92 7.07 -8.17
CA PRO A 186 2.78 8.50 -7.84
C PRO A 186 1.35 8.95 -7.58
N ALA A 187 0.37 8.16 -8.00
CA ALA A 187 -1.05 8.41 -7.75
C ALA A 187 -1.47 8.26 -6.28
N PHE A 188 -0.66 7.61 -5.45
CA PHE A 188 -1.00 7.42 -4.05
C PHE A 188 -0.40 8.49 -3.15
N THR A 189 -1.24 9.40 -2.69
CA THR A 189 -0.96 10.27 -1.56
C THR A 189 -1.28 9.50 -0.27
N GLY A 190 -0.31 8.83 0.28
CA GLY A 190 -0.57 8.00 1.47
C GLY A 190 0.57 7.09 1.84
N ALA A 191 1.36 6.66 0.87
CA ALA A 191 2.76 6.49 1.13
C ALA A 191 3.26 7.93 1.38
N GLU A 192 3.66 8.26 2.60
CA GLU A 192 4.26 9.55 2.91
C GLU A 192 5.18 9.93 1.76
N ALA A 193 4.78 10.95 1.00
CA ALA A 193 5.71 11.55 0.07
C ALA A 193 6.91 11.96 0.93
N LEU A 194 8.05 11.32 0.69
CA LEU A 194 9.27 11.79 1.33
C LEU A 194 9.35 13.28 1.05
N PRO A 195 9.66 14.13 2.05
CA PRO A 195 9.71 15.57 1.88
C PRO A 195 10.58 15.89 0.66
N GLU A 196 10.14 16.82 -0.19
CA GLU A 196 10.91 17.21 -1.37
C GLU A 196 12.32 17.63 -0.92
N ALA A 197 13.30 16.84 -1.29
CA ALA A 197 14.67 17.15 -1.01
C ALA A 197 15.06 18.45 -1.75
N PRO A 198 15.84 19.33 -1.12
CA PRO A 198 16.23 20.60 -1.72
C PRO A 198 17.13 20.44 -2.97
N PHE A 199 17.46 19.23 -3.36
CA PHE A 199 18.19 18.87 -4.57
C PHE A 199 17.77 17.50 -5.08
N ALA A 200 17.98 17.23 -6.38
CA ALA A 200 17.67 15.94 -6.98
C ALA A 200 18.72 14.88 -6.58
N PHE A 201 18.29 13.84 -5.90
CA PHE A 201 19.15 12.68 -5.65
C PHE A 201 19.57 11.98 -6.94
N ARG A 202 20.77 11.43 -6.94
CA ARG A 202 21.33 10.75 -8.11
C ARG A 202 20.51 9.49 -8.44
N LYS A 203 20.07 9.38 -9.71
CA LYS A 203 19.43 8.17 -10.22
C LYS A 203 20.37 6.96 -10.17
N MET A 204 19.83 5.81 -9.83
CA MET A 204 20.59 4.56 -9.80
C MET A 204 21.02 4.16 -11.22
N ARG A 205 22.34 3.96 -11.42
CA ARG A 205 22.87 3.56 -12.73
C ARG A 205 22.31 2.21 -13.23
N ARG A 206 22.17 1.24 -12.34
CA ARG A 206 21.59 -0.07 -12.62
C ARG A 206 20.11 -0.08 -12.25
N SER A 207 19.30 0.69 -12.97
CA SER A 207 17.88 0.91 -12.66
C SER A 207 17.04 -0.37 -12.62
N ARG A 208 17.40 -1.41 -13.39
CA ARG A 208 16.72 -2.73 -13.34
C ARG A 208 16.86 -3.45 -11.99
N GLN A 209 17.93 -3.17 -11.24
CA GLN A 209 18.18 -3.74 -9.92
C GLN A 209 17.59 -2.89 -8.79
N GLN A 210 17.00 -1.75 -9.12
CA GLN A 210 16.37 -0.88 -8.13
C GLN A 210 15.08 -1.54 -7.62
N LEU A 211 14.96 -1.62 -6.29
CA LEU A 211 13.75 -2.04 -5.62
C LEU A 211 12.68 -0.94 -5.70
N ARG A 212 11.43 -1.32 -5.66
CA ARG A 212 10.32 -0.39 -5.49
C ARG A 212 10.42 0.29 -4.12
N LEU A 213 9.76 1.42 -3.97
CA LEU A 213 9.76 2.15 -2.69
C LEU A 213 9.14 1.33 -1.57
N SER A 214 8.05 0.61 -1.85
CA SER A 214 7.41 -0.32 -0.92
C SER A 214 8.33 -1.44 -0.45
N GLU A 215 9.07 -2.07 -1.36
CA GLU A 215 10.05 -3.10 -1.02
C GLU A 215 11.20 -2.53 -0.18
N SER A 216 11.67 -1.32 -0.49
CA SER A 216 12.70 -0.62 0.27
C SER A 216 12.22 -0.25 1.68
N ARG A 217 10.95 0.15 1.84
CA ARG A 217 10.31 0.38 3.15
C ARG A 217 10.20 -0.90 3.95
N ALA A 218 9.72 -1.98 3.33
CA ALA A 218 9.62 -3.28 3.98
C ALA A 218 10.98 -3.79 4.52
N ILE A 219 12.09 -3.45 3.84
CA ILE A 219 13.44 -3.71 4.36
C ILE A 219 13.69 -2.92 5.64
N LEU A 220 13.35 -1.63 5.68
CA LEU A 220 13.49 -0.80 6.88
C LEU A 220 12.60 -1.28 8.02
N GLU A 221 11.39 -1.75 7.72
CA GLU A 221 10.45 -2.25 8.73
C GLU A 221 10.94 -3.54 9.40
N ARG A 222 11.39 -4.53 8.61
CA ARG A 222 11.80 -5.84 9.16
C ARG A 222 13.25 -5.89 9.63
N GLY A 223 14.15 -5.06 9.06
CA GLY A 223 15.56 -5.06 9.44
C GLY A 223 15.75 -4.62 10.90
N THR A 224 16.64 -5.29 11.62
CA THR A 224 16.90 -5.03 13.05
C THR A 224 18.15 -4.21 13.30
N CYS A 225 19.07 -4.15 12.35
CA CYS A 225 20.32 -3.39 12.45
C CYS A 225 20.63 -2.74 11.11
N GLY A 226 21.23 -1.57 11.15
CA GLY A 226 21.74 -0.88 9.98
C GLY A 226 22.93 -0.01 10.34
N VAL A 227 23.51 0.64 9.34
CA VAL A 227 24.68 1.51 9.50
C VAL A 227 24.26 2.96 9.29
N LEU A 228 24.36 3.76 10.33
CA LEU A 228 24.18 5.20 10.28
C LEU A 228 25.49 5.87 9.83
N ALA A 229 25.43 6.65 8.77
CA ALA A 229 26.56 7.41 8.26
C ALA A 229 26.34 8.91 8.48
N LEU A 230 27.31 9.56 9.13
CA LEU A 230 27.34 10.96 9.49
C LEU A 230 28.61 11.64 8.94
N SER A 231 28.64 12.96 8.96
CA SER A 231 29.86 13.74 8.71
C SER A 231 30.76 13.72 9.95
N GLY A 232 31.85 12.97 9.89
CA GLY A 232 32.79 12.82 10.97
C GLY A 232 33.86 13.92 11.01
N ASP A 233 34.84 13.74 11.86
CA ASP A 233 35.95 14.68 12.05
C ASP A 233 36.91 14.62 10.88
N GLY A 234 37.57 15.75 10.60
CA GLY A 234 38.58 15.83 9.54
C GLY A 234 38.08 15.52 8.13
N GLY A 235 36.75 15.54 7.90
CA GLY A 235 36.13 15.20 6.62
C GLY A 235 35.95 13.70 6.40
N TYR A 236 36.23 12.86 7.35
CA TYR A 236 35.97 11.43 7.25
C TYR A 236 34.49 11.12 7.40
N PRO A 237 33.91 10.24 6.55
CA PRO A 237 32.57 9.67 6.81
C PRO A 237 32.61 8.84 8.10
N TYR A 238 31.71 9.14 9.02
CA TYR A 238 31.57 8.40 10.27
C TYR A 238 30.39 7.42 10.18
N ALA A 239 30.69 6.13 10.09
CA ALA A 239 29.73 5.06 9.93
C ALA A 239 29.68 4.19 11.20
N LEU A 240 28.46 4.00 11.76
CA LEU A 240 28.28 3.21 12.97
C LEU A 240 27.05 2.31 12.89
N PRO A 241 27.14 1.03 13.33
CA PRO A 241 25.97 0.14 13.39
C PRO A 241 25.04 0.60 14.51
N MET A 242 23.72 0.57 14.22
CA MET A 242 22.68 0.94 15.18
C MET A 242 21.44 0.08 15.02
N SER A 243 20.83 -0.29 16.14
CA SER A 243 19.45 -0.75 16.22
C SER A 243 18.50 0.44 15.99
N TYR A 244 17.38 0.21 15.34
CA TYR A 244 16.47 1.27 14.96
C TYR A 244 15.02 0.78 14.85
N ALA A 245 14.06 1.69 14.89
CA ALA A 245 12.69 1.45 14.46
C ALA A 245 12.33 2.38 13.30
N TYR A 246 11.63 1.87 12.30
CA TYR A 246 11.08 2.67 11.20
C TYR A 246 9.58 2.80 11.38
N GLN A 247 9.09 4.03 11.39
CA GLN A 247 7.67 4.33 11.50
C GLN A 247 7.37 5.64 10.78
N GLU A 248 6.38 5.65 9.91
CA GLU A 248 5.85 6.86 9.27
C GLU A 248 6.91 7.76 8.62
N GLY A 249 7.84 7.18 7.84
CA GLY A 249 8.90 7.93 7.15
C GLY A 249 10.05 8.40 8.05
N LYS A 250 10.08 7.99 9.30
CA LYS A 250 11.11 8.33 10.28
C LYS A 250 11.82 7.09 10.78
N LEU A 251 13.12 7.22 11.03
CA LEU A 251 13.93 6.23 11.73
C LEU A 251 14.24 6.76 13.12
N TYR A 252 13.92 5.97 14.12
CA TYR A 252 14.16 6.28 15.54
C TYR A 252 15.34 5.47 16.06
N PHE A 253 16.23 6.13 16.78
CA PHE A 253 17.38 5.50 17.43
C PHE A 253 17.47 5.98 18.86
N HIS A 254 17.89 5.13 19.79
CA HIS A 254 18.29 5.58 21.11
C HIS A 254 19.82 5.74 21.19
N ALA A 255 20.27 6.68 21.97
CA ALA A 255 21.68 7.02 22.09
C ALA A 255 22.00 7.59 23.46
N ALA A 256 23.28 7.58 23.84
CA ALA A 256 23.74 8.40 24.94
C ALA A 256 23.63 9.90 24.57
N GLN A 257 23.43 10.76 25.56
CA GLN A 257 23.27 12.21 25.38
C GLN A 257 24.55 12.94 24.92
N THR A 258 25.70 12.30 25.01
CA THR A 258 27.00 12.86 24.64
C THR A 258 27.84 11.89 23.81
N GLY A 259 28.88 12.38 23.18
CA GLY A 259 29.87 11.58 22.42
C GLY A 259 29.90 11.90 20.95
N HIS A 260 30.80 11.26 20.22
CA HIS A 260 31.20 11.59 18.84
C HIS A 260 30.00 11.73 17.89
N LYS A 261 28.99 10.84 17.98
CA LYS A 261 27.79 10.97 17.13
C LYS A 261 26.98 12.23 17.43
N MET A 262 26.89 12.64 18.69
CA MET A 262 26.17 13.87 19.09
C MET A 262 26.92 15.11 18.59
N ASP A 263 28.24 15.10 18.68
CA ASP A 263 29.08 16.17 18.16
C ASP A 263 29.01 16.25 16.63
N ALA A 264 28.92 15.10 15.94
CA ALA A 264 28.74 15.05 14.51
C ALA A 264 27.38 15.61 14.07
N LEU A 265 26.29 15.26 14.79
CA LEU A 265 24.94 15.78 14.55
C LEU A 265 24.84 17.30 14.77
N ALA A 266 25.51 17.82 15.78
CA ALA A 266 25.53 19.27 16.04
C ALA A 266 26.17 20.07 14.89
N ARG A 267 27.06 19.45 14.11
CA ARG A 267 27.73 20.08 12.96
C ARG A 267 26.98 19.93 11.64
N CYS A 268 26.32 18.78 11.45
CA CYS A 268 25.65 18.48 10.18
C CYS A 268 24.45 17.55 10.42
N ASP A 269 23.28 18.00 10.02
CA ASP A 269 22.03 17.26 10.16
C ASP A 269 21.77 16.24 9.03
N LYS A 270 22.62 16.21 7.98
CA LYS A 270 22.47 15.27 6.88
C LYS A 270 23.05 13.92 7.24
N ALA A 271 22.26 12.88 7.03
CA ALA A 271 22.64 11.51 7.32
C ALA A 271 22.17 10.55 6.24
N SER A 272 22.78 9.39 6.18
CA SER A 272 22.22 8.23 5.48
C SER A 272 22.23 7.00 6.39
N PHE A 273 21.26 6.11 6.19
CA PHE A 273 21.14 4.88 6.95
C PHE A 273 21.00 3.69 6.00
N CYS A 274 21.91 2.74 6.07
CA CYS A 274 21.95 1.56 5.20
C CYS A 274 21.53 0.31 5.97
N VAL A 275 20.58 -0.44 5.42
CA VAL A 275 20.17 -1.75 5.93
C VAL A 275 20.44 -2.81 4.88
N VAL A 276 21.16 -3.85 5.27
CA VAL A 276 21.39 -5.06 4.46
C VAL A 276 20.31 -6.07 4.84
N ASP A 277 19.47 -6.43 3.89
CA ASP A 277 18.36 -7.37 4.07
C ASP A 277 18.76 -8.80 3.73
N GLN A 278 19.58 -8.96 2.69
CA GLN A 278 20.10 -10.23 2.23
C GLN A 278 21.57 -10.06 1.82
N ASP A 279 22.39 -11.05 2.20
CA ASP A 279 23.81 -11.14 1.84
C ASP A 279 24.19 -12.63 1.78
N GLU A 280 23.80 -13.28 0.67
CA GLU A 280 23.99 -14.71 0.44
C GLU A 280 25.09 -14.92 -0.59
N ILE A 281 26.19 -15.52 -0.17
CA ILE A 281 27.30 -15.86 -1.05
C ILE A 281 26.96 -17.13 -1.83
N VAL A 282 27.07 -17.08 -3.17
CA VAL A 282 26.84 -18.20 -4.08
C VAL A 282 28.16 -18.53 -4.79
N PRO A 283 29.02 -19.38 -4.19
CA PRO A 283 30.38 -19.62 -4.65
C PRO A 283 30.43 -20.21 -6.06
N GLU A 284 29.48 -21.07 -6.40
CA GLU A 284 29.39 -21.76 -7.70
C GLU A 284 29.13 -20.80 -8.88
N GLN A 285 28.60 -19.61 -8.57
CA GLN A 285 28.28 -18.58 -9.55
C GLN A 285 29.19 -17.35 -9.43
N PHE A 286 30.14 -17.38 -8.52
CA PHE A 286 31.06 -16.26 -8.23
C PHE A 286 30.32 -14.95 -8.00
N THR A 287 29.19 -15.00 -7.26
CA THR A 287 28.32 -13.86 -7.00
C THR A 287 27.77 -13.86 -5.58
N THR A 288 27.13 -12.75 -5.22
CA THR A 288 26.38 -12.59 -3.96
C THR A 288 24.95 -12.18 -4.28
N TYR A 289 23.98 -12.93 -3.77
CA TYR A 289 22.59 -12.54 -3.82
C TYR A 289 22.30 -11.56 -2.69
N TYR A 290 22.31 -10.28 -3.02
CA TYR A 290 22.16 -9.22 -2.04
C TYR A 290 20.85 -8.45 -2.23
N ARG A 291 20.35 -7.92 -1.11
CA ARG A 291 19.27 -6.94 -1.08
C ARG A 291 19.54 -5.94 0.04
N SER A 292 19.38 -4.67 -0.26
CA SER A 292 19.64 -3.59 0.71
C SER A 292 18.78 -2.36 0.44
N ALA A 293 18.59 -1.52 1.46
CA ALA A 293 17.96 -0.22 1.36
C ALA A 293 18.87 0.86 1.97
N ILE A 294 18.84 2.06 1.39
CA ILE A 294 19.52 3.24 1.92
C ILE A 294 18.52 4.38 2.02
N ALA A 295 18.30 4.85 3.24
CA ALA A 295 17.54 6.06 3.54
C ALA A 295 18.50 7.24 3.65
N PHE A 296 18.17 8.35 3.01
CA PHE A 296 18.87 9.65 3.13
C PHE A 296 17.90 10.63 3.76
N GLY A 297 18.40 11.50 4.63
CA GLY A 297 17.53 12.49 5.25
C GLY A 297 18.26 13.36 6.25
N ARG A 298 17.44 14.03 7.09
CA ARG A 298 17.90 14.89 8.16
C ARG A 298 17.69 14.23 9.51
N ILE A 299 18.75 14.19 10.28
CA ILE A 299 18.77 13.60 11.61
C ILE A 299 18.88 14.70 12.67
N ARG A 300 18.13 14.56 13.73
CA ARG A 300 18.14 15.48 14.89
C ARG A 300 17.91 14.71 16.19
N VAL A 301 18.20 15.38 17.29
CA VAL A 301 17.73 14.92 18.60
C VAL A 301 16.25 15.30 18.75
N ALA A 302 15.43 14.38 19.24
CA ALA A 302 14.06 14.70 19.59
C ALA A 302 14.02 15.59 20.85
N GLU A 303 13.21 16.65 20.82
CA GLU A 303 13.02 17.58 21.93
C GLU A 303 11.61 17.47 22.52
N ASP A 304 10.62 17.10 21.70
CA ASP A 304 9.24 16.92 22.14
C ASP A 304 9.11 15.63 22.97
N PRO A 305 8.65 15.70 24.23
CA PRO A 305 8.44 14.53 25.08
C PRO A 305 7.53 13.46 24.44
N ALA A 306 6.53 13.86 23.67
CA ALA A 306 5.63 12.93 22.99
C ALA A 306 6.37 12.16 21.88
N GLU A 307 7.24 12.82 21.11
CA GLU A 307 8.06 12.19 20.08
C GLU A 307 9.14 11.28 20.68
N ILE A 308 9.73 11.68 21.80
CA ILE A 308 10.70 10.85 22.55
C ILE A 308 10.04 9.54 22.98
N LEU A 309 8.88 9.62 23.62
CA LEU A 309 8.14 8.43 24.07
C LEU A 309 7.68 7.56 22.88
N ALA A 310 7.21 8.17 21.80
CA ALA A 310 6.83 7.44 20.60
C ALA A 310 8.03 6.66 20.00
N GLY A 311 9.18 7.27 19.90
CA GLY A 311 10.41 6.63 19.41
C GLY A 311 10.89 5.48 20.30
N LEU A 312 10.87 5.67 21.62
CA LEU A 312 11.24 4.62 22.57
C LEU A 312 10.26 3.45 22.55
N ARG A 313 8.95 3.70 22.44
CA ARG A 313 7.94 2.66 22.28
C ARG A 313 8.08 1.91 20.98
N ALA A 314 8.31 2.59 19.87
CA ALA A 314 8.56 1.95 18.57
C ALA A 314 9.78 1.01 18.62
N LEU A 315 10.86 1.40 19.31
CA LEU A 315 12.01 0.54 19.56
C LEU A 315 11.64 -0.63 20.46
N GLY A 316 10.94 -0.38 21.58
CA GLY A 316 10.51 -1.40 22.52
C GLY A 316 9.61 -2.46 21.88
N GLU A 317 8.62 -2.04 21.10
CA GLU A 317 7.72 -2.95 20.37
C GLU A 317 8.47 -3.82 19.36
N LYS A 318 9.44 -3.24 18.66
CA LYS A 318 10.23 -3.96 17.66
C LYS A 318 11.16 -5.01 18.26
N TYR A 319 11.83 -4.70 19.37
CA TYR A 319 12.87 -5.57 19.95
C TYR A 319 12.39 -6.43 21.12
N SER A 320 11.25 -6.06 21.71
CA SER A 320 10.65 -6.79 22.84
C SER A 320 9.12 -6.90 22.69
N PRO A 321 8.64 -7.49 21.59
CA PRO A 321 7.19 -7.56 21.31
C PRO A 321 6.46 -8.33 22.41
N GLY A 322 5.22 -7.90 22.72
CA GLY A 322 4.35 -8.57 23.69
C GLY A 322 4.69 -8.28 25.16
N ARG A 323 5.55 -7.32 25.46
CA ARG A 323 5.96 -6.95 26.83
C ARG A 323 5.71 -5.46 27.16
N PRO A 324 4.48 -4.95 26.99
CA PRO A 324 4.20 -3.51 27.12
C PRO A 324 4.44 -2.96 28.53
N ALA A 325 4.14 -3.72 29.57
CA ALA A 325 4.31 -3.26 30.94
C ALA A 325 5.78 -3.13 31.36
N GLU A 326 6.60 -4.13 30.97
CA GLU A 326 8.04 -4.09 31.22
C GLU A 326 8.71 -2.99 30.37
N MET A 327 8.26 -2.80 29.12
CA MET A 327 8.73 -1.72 28.25
C MET A 327 8.48 -0.33 28.88
N GLU A 328 7.28 -0.04 29.35
CA GLU A 328 6.98 1.24 29.99
C GLU A 328 7.81 1.45 31.27
N THR A 329 8.04 0.38 32.04
CA THR A 329 8.90 0.43 33.23
C THR A 329 10.34 0.79 32.86
N GLU A 330 10.89 0.16 31.83
CA GLU A 330 12.26 0.44 31.38
C GLU A 330 12.39 1.83 30.77
N ILE A 331 11.40 2.27 29.98
CA ILE A 331 11.35 3.65 29.46
C ILE A 331 11.43 4.66 30.59
N GLN A 332 10.61 4.53 31.63
CA GLN A 332 10.60 5.46 32.77
C GLN A 332 11.95 5.48 33.51
N LYS A 333 12.60 4.34 33.64
CA LYS A 333 13.91 4.22 34.31
C LYS A 333 15.01 4.92 33.54
N GLU A 334 15.04 4.75 32.22
CA GLU A 334 16.16 5.19 31.36
C GLU A 334 15.90 6.57 30.71
N LEU A 335 14.69 7.11 30.77
CA LEU A 335 14.26 8.33 30.07
C LEU A 335 15.19 9.53 30.29
N ALA A 336 15.73 9.69 31.51
CA ALA A 336 16.62 10.80 31.86
C ALA A 336 18.06 10.63 31.31
N ALA A 337 18.46 9.42 30.95
CA ALA A 337 19.81 9.08 30.53
C ALA A 337 19.98 8.94 29.02
N VAL A 338 18.88 8.75 28.27
CA VAL A 338 18.91 8.50 26.83
C VAL A 338 18.54 9.74 26.02
N ALA A 339 19.11 9.85 24.84
CA ALA A 339 18.64 10.72 23.76
C ALA A 339 17.95 9.88 22.68
N VAL A 340 16.85 10.37 22.12
CA VAL A 340 16.22 9.79 20.95
C VAL A 340 16.63 10.60 19.74
N LEU A 341 17.23 9.93 18.75
CA LEU A 341 17.56 10.52 17.46
C LEU A 341 16.47 10.17 16.47
N VAL A 342 16.09 11.15 15.65
CA VAL A 342 15.05 11.02 14.62
C VAL A 342 15.63 11.40 13.28
N LEU A 343 15.74 10.43 12.36
CA LEU A 343 16.10 10.68 10.97
C LEU A 343 14.81 10.74 10.14
N THR A 344 14.44 11.93 9.68
CA THR A 344 13.35 12.13 8.72
C THR A 344 13.85 11.78 7.33
N VAL A 345 13.25 10.78 6.70
CA VAL A 345 13.69 10.27 5.40
C VAL A 345 13.24 11.21 4.28
N GLU A 346 14.18 11.80 3.55
CA GLU A 346 13.96 12.64 2.38
C GLU A 346 14.03 11.85 1.07
N HIS A 347 14.82 10.75 1.06
CA HIS A 347 14.95 9.87 -0.09
C HIS A 347 15.26 8.44 0.36
N LEU A 348 14.58 7.48 -0.24
CA LEU A 348 14.78 6.06 0.01
C LEU A 348 15.07 5.35 -1.31
N THR A 349 16.12 4.56 -1.34
CA THR A 349 16.49 3.71 -2.48
C THR A 349 16.83 2.32 -2.01
N GLY A 350 16.36 1.31 -2.74
CA GLY A 350 16.71 -0.09 -2.50
C GLY A 350 17.33 -0.71 -3.73
N LYS A 351 18.14 -1.73 -3.52
CA LYS A 351 18.82 -2.45 -4.58
C LYS A 351 18.90 -3.93 -4.28
N GLN A 352 18.77 -4.74 -5.35
CA GLN A 352 18.96 -6.19 -5.25
C GLN A 352 19.88 -6.71 -6.36
N ALA A 353 20.39 -7.92 -6.17
CA ALA A 353 21.14 -8.65 -7.18
C ALA A 353 20.27 -8.92 -8.41
N VAL A 354 20.88 -8.99 -9.59
CA VAL A 354 20.16 -9.22 -10.85
C VAL A 354 19.50 -10.59 -10.89
N GLU A 355 20.05 -11.54 -10.19
CA GLU A 355 19.57 -12.92 -10.07
C GLU A 355 18.27 -13.05 -9.28
N LEU A 356 17.97 -12.04 -8.44
CA LEU A 356 16.72 -11.95 -7.67
C LEU A 356 15.59 -11.26 -8.45
N LEU A 357 15.85 -10.83 -9.68
CA LEU A 357 14.80 -10.27 -10.53
C LEU A 357 13.87 -11.39 -11.03
N PRO A 358 12.56 -11.11 -11.18
CA PRO A 358 11.64 -12.04 -11.82
C PRO A 358 12.21 -12.45 -13.18
N GLN A 359 12.43 -13.76 -13.37
CA GLN A 359 12.82 -14.31 -14.69
C GLN A 359 11.62 -14.17 -15.62
N PRO A 360 11.81 -13.69 -16.87
CA PRO A 360 10.75 -13.80 -17.86
C PRO A 360 10.43 -15.30 -18.04
N GLU A 361 9.16 -15.67 -17.96
CA GLU A 361 8.72 -17.03 -18.26
C GLU A 361 9.33 -17.43 -19.61
N LYS A 362 10.11 -18.51 -19.60
CA LYS A 362 10.57 -19.13 -20.85
C LYS A 362 9.32 -19.61 -21.57
N ALA A 363 9.05 -19.03 -22.74
CA ALA A 363 8.04 -19.56 -23.63
C ALA A 363 8.27 -21.09 -23.79
N PRO A 364 7.22 -21.93 -23.75
CA PRO A 364 7.37 -23.35 -23.94
C PRO A 364 8.10 -23.58 -25.27
N ALA A 365 9.16 -24.39 -25.21
CA ALA A 365 9.91 -24.77 -26.40
C ALA A 365 8.93 -25.42 -27.36
N GLU A 366 8.70 -24.80 -28.52
CA GLU A 366 8.01 -25.46 -29.64
C GLU A 366 8.84 -26.71 -30.02
N ASN A 367 8.28 -27.87 -29.71
CA ASN A 367 8.80 -29.13 -30.22
C ASN A 367 8.69 -29.07 -31.74
N ARG A 368 9.84 -28.93 -32.38
CA ARG A 368 10.00 -29.22 -33.82
C ARG A 368 10.21 -30.70 -34.04
#